data_123b8182f7c19d1d89c3087d692bb8f3
#
_entry.id   123b8182f7c19d1d89c3087d692bb8f3
#
_cell.length_a   1.000
_cell.length_b   1.000
_cell.length_c   1.000
_cell.angle_alpha   90.00
_cell.angle_beta   90.00
_cell.angle_gamma   90.00
#
_symmetry.space_group_name_H-M   'P 1'
#
loop_
_entity.id
_entity.type
_entity.pdbx_description
1 polymer ?
#
loop_
_entity_poly.entity_id
_entity_poly.type
_entity_poly.pdbx_seq_one_letter_code
_entity_poly.pdbx_strand_id
1 'polypeptide(L)'
;MPLILTLDQSTSATKSILFDAAGQVLDKAVREHRQIYPQPGWVEHDAEEIWQNVLAVISELTNRNSEKLSQIAGLSITNQRETILIFDRKTGRPLHNAIVWQCRRGDLICQKLQSENRTESVRQKTGLKIDTCFSASKLKWLISEKPELAAKLNSGDALIGTIDTYLLYRLTRQRVFATDHTNASRTLLFDIQKLRWDEAICELFDVPIRALPEVRESAARFGETDADGLLPNAVPIIGVMGDSQASLFAQRCYKPGTAKATFGTGTSVLLNIGHDFRLSERGAITALAWVQNGKPTYAFEGLINFSAATLEWLKNQLGLIHDINEVESLATGVPDNGGVYLVPAFAGL
;
A
#
# COMPACT_ATOMS: atom_id res chain seq x y z
N MET A 1 24.19 -17.79 10.06
CA MET A 1 24.13 -16.74 9.03
C MET A 1 23.01 -15.79 9.38
N PRO A 2 23.08 -14.48 9.10
CA PRO A 2 22.00 -13.56 9.43
C PRO A 2 20.73 -13.90 8.65
N LEU A 3 19.59 -13.84 9.34
CA LEU A 3 18.25 -14.04 8.78
C LEU A 3 17.49 -12.72 8.78
N ILE A 4 16.56 -12.56 7.84
CA ILE A 4 15.67 -11.41 7.76
C ILE A 4 14.23 -11.91 7.92
N LEU A 5 13.52 -11.31 8.86
CA LEU A 5 12.09 -11.50 9.03
C LEU A 5 11.36 -10.42 8.23
N THR A 6 10.43 -10.79 7.38
CA THR A 6 9.65 -9.85 6.56
C THR A 6 8.17 -9.96 6.87
N LEU A 7 7.50 -8.83 7.00
CA LEU A 7 6.05 -8.72 7.04
C LEU A 7 5.54 -8.21 5.70
N ASP A 8 4.59 -8.91 5.09
CA ASP A 8 3.81 -8.48 3.93
C ASP A 8 2.34 -8.37 4.35
N GLN A 9 1.86 -7.15 4.51
CA GLN A 9 0.46 -6.88 4.81
C GLN A 9 -0.27 -6.48 3.53
N SER A 10 -0.83 -7.45 2.84
CA SER A 10 -1.58 -7.25 1.60
C SER A 10 -3.06 -6.92 1.87
N THR A 11 -3.84 -6.65 0.81
CA THR A 11 -5.28 -6.32 0.94
C THR A 11 -6.09 -7.47 1.58
N SER A 12 -5.71 -8.71 1.40
CA SER A 12 -6.49 -9.87 1.87
C SER A 12 -5.84 -10.67 2.99
N ALA A 13 -4.54 -10.50 3.22
CA ALA A 13 -3.80 -11.33 4.16
C ALA A 13 -2.57 -10.62 4.74
N THR A 14 -2.16 -11.07 5.91
CA THR A 14 -0.88 -10.78 6.54
C THR A 14 0.03 -11.99 6.42
N LYS A 15 1.27 -11.79 6.00
CA LYS A 15 2.28 -12.83 5.85
C LYS A 15 3.52 -12.46 6.64
N SER A 16 4.14 -13.46 7.24
CA SER A 16 5.51 -13.37 7.75
C SER A 16 6.37 -14.36 6.99
N ILE A 17 7.54 -13.92 6.53
CA ILE A 17 8.45 -14.74 5.73
C ILE A 17 9.85 -14.60 6.31
N LEU A 18 10.52 -15.74 6.50
CA LEU A 18 11.91 -15.80 6.96
C LEU A 18 12.82 -16.07 5.76
N PHE A 19 13.77 -15.16 5.54
CA PHE A 19 14.76 -15.27 4.48
C PHE A 19 16.16 -15.50 5.07
N ASP A 20 16.97 -16.24 4.32
CA ASP A 20 18.42 -16.30 4.56
C ASP A 20 19.16 -15.12 3.89
N ALA A 21 20.48 -15.06 4.09
CA ALA A 21 21.33 -14.03 3.51
C ALA A 21 21.46 -14.11 1.98
N ALA A 22 21.08 -15.22 1.35
CA ALA A 22 21.03 -15.39 -0.09
C ALA A 22 19.68 -15.00 -0.69
N GLY A 23 18.71 -14.62 0.16
CA GLY A 23 17.34 -14.27 -0.25
C GLY A 23 16.44 -15.49 -0.50
N GLN A 24 16.85 -16.69 -0.02
CA GLN A 24 16.02 -17.88 -0.11
C GLN A 24 14.96 -17.87 1.00
N VAL A 25 13.74 -18.23 0.65
CA VAL A 25 12.66 -18.41 1.61
C VAL A 25 12.90 -19.68 2.42
N LEU A 26 13.07 -19.52 3.73
CA LEU A 26 13.24 -20.65 4.66
C LEU A 26 11.89 -21.14 5.21
N ASP A 27 11.00 -20.20 5.54
CA ASP A 27 9.67 -20.50 6.09
C ASP A 27 8.71 -19.34 5.87
N LYS A 28 7.40 -19.63 5.92
CA LYS A 28 6.34 -18.65 5.71
C LYS A 28 5.10 -18.98 6.55
N ALA A 29 4.50 -17.99 7.18
CA ALA A 29 3.18 -18.06 7.81
C ALA A 29 2.23 -17.04 7.16
N VAL A 30 0.94 -17.38 7.06
CA VAL A 30 -0.09 -16.56 6.41
C VAL A 30 -1.38 -16.58 7.22
N ARG A 31 -2.02 -15.42 7.36
CA ARG A 31 -3.35 -15.26 7.95
C ARG A 31 -4.18 -14.30 7.10
N GLU A 32 -5.34 -14.72 6.68
CA GLU A 32 -6.33 -13.87 6.05
C GLU A 32 -7.02 -12.98 7.09
N HIS A 33 -7.57 -11.84 6.65
CA HIS A 33 -8.41 -10.97 7.47
C HIS A 33 -9.70 -10.62 6.72
N ARG A 34 -10.70 -10.23 7.48
CA ARG A 34 -12.03 -9.96 6.95
C ARG A 34 -12.03 -8.69 6.10
N GLN A 35 -12.75 -8.76 4.99
CA GLN A 35 -13.15 -7.60 4.21
C GLN A 35 -14.51 -7.13 4.72
N ILE A 36 -14.62 -5.88 5.14
CA ILE A 36 -15.86 -5.31 5.69
C ILE A 36 -16.46 -4.38 4.63
N TYR A 37 -17.72 -4.61 4.29
CA TYR A 37 -18.46 -3.84 3.29
C TYR A 37 -19.69 -3.16 3.94
N PRO A 38 -19.53 -2.00 4.62
CA PRO A 38 -20.63 -1.37 5.34
C PRO A 38 -21.76 -0.90 4.44
N GLN A 39 -21.43 -0.51 3.21
CA GLN A 39 -22.37 -0.04 2.18
C GLN A 39 -21.83 -0.39 0.78
N PRO A 40 -22.64 -0.39 -0.28
CA PRO A 40 -22.17 -0.55 -1.65
C PRO A 40 -21.02 0.42 -1.99
N GLY A 41 -19.91 -0.10 -2.47
CA GLY A 41 -18.70 0.66 -2.81
C GLY A 41 -17.83 1.07 -1.60
N TRP A 42 -18.22 0.73 -0.36
CA TRP A 42 -17.40 0.97 0.83
C TRP A 42 -16.62 -0.28 1.21
N VAL A 43 -15.35 -0.11 1.52
CA VAL A 43 -14.47 -1.22 1.92
C VAL A 43 -13.64 -0.78 3.12
N GLU A 44 -13.65 -1.59 4.16
CA GLU A 44 -12.91 -1.35 5.40
C GLU A 44 -12.19 -2.62 5.87
N HIS A 45 -11.12 -2.41 6.64
CA HIS A 45 -10.45 -3.46 7.40
C HIS A 45 -10.47 -3.12 8.89
N ASP A 46 -10.64 -4.11 9.73
CA ASP A 46 -10.35 -3.99 11.16
C ASP A 46 -8.83 -3.99 11.35
N ALA A 47 -8.28 -2.82 11.68
CA ALA A 47 -6.83 -2.68 11.87
C ALA A 47 -6.32 -3.40 13.12
N GLU A 48 -7.17 -3.64 14.13
CA GLU A 48 -6.79 -4.47 15.26
C GLU A 48 -6.70 -5.96 14.87
N GLU A 49 -7.60 -6.45 14.00
CA GLU A 49 -7.48 -7.79 13.43
C GLU A 49 -6.18 -7.95 12.62
N ILE A 50 -5.82 -6.93 11.81
CA ILE A 50 -4.53 -6.91 11.10
C ILE A 50 -3.37 -7.01 12.10
N TRP A 51 -3.39 -6.25 13.19
CA TRP A 51 -2.36 -6.30 14.22
C TRP A 51 -2.26 -7.67 14.87
N GLN A 52 -3.39 -8.27 15.26
CA GLN A 52 -3.43 -9.61 15.84
C GLN A 52 -2.89 -10.65 14.86
N ASN A 53 -3.20 -10.52 13.57
CA ASN A 53 -2.65 -11.38 12.53
C ASN A 53 -1.13 -11.22 12.37
N VAL A 54 -0.59 -9.99 12.48
CA VAL A 54 0.87 -9.77 12.50
C VAL A 54 1.52 -10.55 13.64
N LEU A 55 0.99 -10.45 14.85
CA LEU A 55 1.52 -11.20 16.00
C LEU A 55 1.38 -12.72 15.78
N ALA A 56 0.24 -13.17 15.27
CA ALA A 56 -0.02 -14.58 15.03
C ALA A 56 0.94 -15.20 14.00
N VAL A 57 1.19 -14.53 12.86
CA VAL A 57 2.11 -15.05 11.83
C VAL A 57 3.57 -15.03 12.28
N ILE A 58 3.97 -14.01 13.09
CA ILE A 58 5.30 -13.99 13.69
C ILE A 58 5.42 -15.14 14.71
N SER A 59 4.44 -15.29 15.62
CA SER A 59 4.44 -16.36 16.63
C SER A 59 4.51 -17.75 15.99
N GLU A 60 3.72 -17.99 14.95
CA GLU A 60 3.72 -19.27 14.25
C GLU A 60 5.11 -19.57 13.64
N LEU A 61 5.72 -18.58 13.00
CA LEU A 61 7.02 -18.72 12.36
C LEU A 61 8.16 -18.87 13.39
N THR A 62 8.13 -18.11 14.48
CA THR A 62 9.12 -18.19 15.55
C THR A 62 9.06 -19.53 16.29
N ASN A 63 7.87 -20.07 16.53
CA ASN A 63 7.69 -21.39 17.16
C ASN A 63 8.28 -22.53 16.30
N ARG A 64 8.10 -22.47 14.98
CA ARG A 64 8.67 -23.46 14.06
C ARG A 64 10.19 -23.37 13.87
N ASN A 65 10.78 -22.19 14.15
CA ASN A 65 12.19 -21.89 13.91
C ASN A 65 12.92 -21.45 15.18
N SER A 66 12.54 -21.99 16.36
CA SER A 66 13.01 -21.54 17.67
C SER A 66 14.55 -21.54 17.81
N GLU A 67 15.24 -22.50 17.17
CA GLU A 67 16.69 -22.60 17.20
C GLU A 67 17.41 -21.54 16.35
N LYS A 68 16.70 -20.82 15.47
CA LYS A 68 17.25 -19.82 14.55
C LYS A 68 16.97 -18.38 14.96
N LEU A 69 16.14 -18.14 15.99
CA LEU A 69 15.66 -16.80 16.35
C LEU A 69 16.78 -15.81 16.67
N SER A 70 17.85 -16.28 17.30
CA SER A 70 19.02 -15.46 17.62
C SER A 70 19.81 -14.99 16.36
N GLN A 71 19.54 -15.58 15.21
CA GLN A 71 20.14 -15.23 13.92
C GLN A 71 19.36 -14.14 13.17
N ILE A 72 18.15 -13.79 13.62
CA ILE A 72 17.33 -12.73 13.00
C ILE A 72 18.04 -11.39 13.21
N ALA A 73 18.56 -10.82 12.12
CA ALA A 73 19.35 -9.59 12.11
C ALA A 73 18.49 -8.33 11.87
N GLY A 74 17.26 -8.49 11.43
CA GLY A 74 16.36 -7.38 11.17
C GLY A 74 14.97 -7.81 10.70
N LEU A 75 14.05 -6.85 10.77
CA LEU A 75 12.69 -6.97 10.26
C LEU A 75 12.46 -5.95 9.16
N SER A 76 11.72 -6.32 8.11
CA SER A 76 11.25 -5.38 7.07
C SER A 76 9.75 -5.51 6.85
N ILE A 77 9.13 -4.42 6.34
CA ILE A 77 7.69 -4.33 6.14
C ILE A 77 7.42 -3.95 4.69
N THR A 78 6.52 -4.67 4.04
CA THR A 78 5.85 -4.24 2.82
C THR A 78 4.34 -4.33 3.02
N ASN A 79 3.59 -3.46 2.34
CA ASN A 79 2.17 -3.32 2.63
C ASN A 79 1.35 -2.86 1.43
N GLN A 80 0.04 -3.15 1.47
CA GLN A 80 -0.95 -2.51 0.62
C GLN A 80 -0.87 -0.99 0.79
N ARG A 81 -0.87 -0.27 -0.31
CA ARG A 81 -0.74 1.19 -0.31
C ARG A 81 -2.11 1.86 -0.13
N GLU A 82 -2.12 3.16 0.10
CA GLU A 82 -3.29 4.06 0.15
C GLU A 82 -4.33 3.77 1.25
N THR A 83 -4.39 2.55 1.79
CA THR A 83 -5.26 2.21 2.92
C THR A 83 -4.87 3.03 4.13
N ILE A 84 -5.83 3.75 4.71
CA ILE A 84 -5.59 4.81 5.69
C ILE A 84 -6.43 4.62 6.94
N LEU A 85 -5.87 4.97 8.09
CA LEU A 85 -6.58 4.93 9.37
C LEU A 85 -6.18 6.09 10.29
N ILE A 86 -7.03 6.33 11.29
CA ILE A 86 -6.78 7.23 12.42
C ILE A 86 -6.69 6.37 13.68
N PHE A 87 -5.65 6.59 14.48
CA PHE A 87 -5.42 5.84 15.70
C PHE A 87 -4.99 6.75 16.86
N ASP A 88 -5.27 6.29 18.07
CA ASP A 88 -4.97 7.02 19.30
C ASP A 88 -3.45 7.09 19.55
N ARG A 89 -2.94 8.28 19.83
CA ARG A 89 -1.50 8.52 20.02
C ARG A 89 -0.92 7.77 21.22
N LYS A 90 -1.66 7.62 22.32
CA LYS A 90 -1.15 7.02 23.54
C LYS A 90 -1.14 5.50 23.49
N THR A 91 -2.18 4.94 22.89
CA THR A 91 -2.41 3.49 22.92
C THR A 91 -2.08 2.79 21.60
N GLY A 92 -1.99 3.53 20.50
CA GLY A 92 -1.88 2.97 19.16
C GLY A 92 -3.16 2.25 18.69
N ARG A 93 -4.26 2.33 19.44
CA ARG A 93 -5.53 1.67 19.06
C ARG A 93 -6.21 2.42 17.94
N PRO A 94 -6.76 1.69 16.93
CA PRO A 94 -7.56 2.32 15.89
C PRO A 94 -8.77 3.03 16.48
N LEU A 95 -9.07 4.22 16.00
CA LEU A 95 -10.27 4.99 16.36
C LEU A 95 -11.41 4.80 15.36
N HIS A 96 -11.11 4.18 14.23
CA HIS A 96 -12.03 3.77 13.18
C HIS A 96 -11.38 2.61 12.40
N ASN A 97 -12.18 1.79 11.72
CA ASN A 97 -11.66 0.82 10.77
C ASN A 97 -10.78 1.51 9.73
N ALA A 98 -9.75 0.83 9.25
CA ALA A 98 -8.94 1.32 8.14
C ALA A 98 -9.80 1.40 6.87
N ILE A 99 -9.80 2.56 6.21
CA ILE A 99 -10.53 2.74 4.95
C ILE A 99 -9.62 2.28 3.81
N VAL A 100 -10.05 1.23 3.11
CA VAL A 100 -9.24 0.53 2.10
C VAL A 100 -9.13 1.36 0.83
N TRP A 101 -8.05 1.17 0.08
CA TRP A 101 -7.78 1.84 -1.19
C TRP A 101 -8.93 1.70 -2.21
N GLN A 102 -9.65 0.58 -2.20
CA GLN A 102 -10.79 0.30 -3.09
C GLN A 102 -12.06 1.10 -2.72
N CYS A 103 -12.10 1.70 -1.52
CA CYS A 103 -13.32 2.33 -1.00
C CYS A 103 -13.66 3.63 -1.75
N ARG A 104 -14.91 3.76 -2.16
CA ARG A 104 -15.42 4.88 -2.97
C ARG A 104 -16.13 5.98 -2.18
N ARG A 105 -16.10 5.96 -0.85
CA ARG A 105 -16.79 6.98 -0.01
C ARG A 105 -16.33 8.42 -0.24
N GLY A 106 -15.16 8.63 -0.83
CA GLY A 106 -14.65 9.94 -1.21
C GLY A 106 -15.10 10.46 -2.59
N ASP A 107 -15.94 9.73 -3.34
CA ASP A 107 -16.32 10.07 -4.72
C ASP A 107 -16.84 11.50 -4.86
N LEU A 108 -17.80 11.93 -4.01
CA LEU A 108 -18.37 13.29 -4.08
C LEU A 108 -17.32 14.38 -3.79
N ILE A 109 -16.38 14.10 -2.91
CA ILE A 109 -15.26 15.01 -2.60
C ILE A 109 -14.36 15.14 -3.82
N CYS A 110 -14.02 14.01 -4.46
CA CYS A 110 -13.20 14.02 -5.67
C CYS A 110 -13.90 14.78 -6.81
N GLN A 111 -15.17 14.51 -7.07
CA GLN A 111 -15.96 15.19 -8.10
C GLN A 111 -16.02 16.71 -7.86
N LYS A 112 -16.26 17.13 -6.61
CA LYS A 112 -16.28 18.55 -6.23
C LYS A 112 -14.91 19.21 -6.55
N LEU A 113 -13.81 18.64 -6.10
CA LEU A 113 -12.48 19.20 -6.33
C LEU A 113 -12.10 19.21 -7.82
N GLN A 114 -12.55 18.21 -8.59
CA GLN A 114 -12.38 18.19 -10.05
C GLN A 114 -13.17 19.32 -10.72
N SER A 115 -14.43 19.55 -10.31
CA SER A 115 -15.26 20.66 -10.83
C SER A 115 -14.70 22.04 -10.48
N GLU A 116 -13.97 22.14 -9.37
CA GLU A 116 -13.23 23.36 -8.95
C GLU A 116 -11.86 23.51 -9.66
N ASN A 117 -11.57 22.68 -10.66
CA ASN A 117 -10.32 22.69 -11.42
C ASN A 117 -9.05 22.47 -10.58
N ARG A 118 -9.15 21.72 -9.46
CA ARG A 118 -8.00 21.43 -8.58
C ARG A 118 -7.09 20.32 -9.09
N THR A 119 -7.53 19.54 -10.07
CA THR A 119 -6.83 18.34 -10.54
C THR A 119 -5.40 18.62 -10.98
N GLU A 120 -5.18 19.64 -11.83
CA GLU A 120 -3.83 19.90 -12.36
C GLU A 120 -2.87 20.39 -11.27
N SER A 121 -3.31 21.27 -10.39
CA SER A 121 -2.46 21.76 -9.28
C SER A 121 -2.03 20.66 -8.31
N VAL A 122 -2.90 19.70 -8.05
CA VAL A 122 -2.59 18.52 -7.24
C VAL A 122 -1.66 17.58 -8.01
N ARG A 123 -1.96 17.30 -9.28
CA ARG A 123 -1.18 16.41 -10.14
C ARG A 123 0.26 16.89 -10.33
N GLN A 124 0.48 18.19 -10.49
CA GLN A 124 1.82 18.77 -10.63
C GLN A 124 2.72 18.51 -9.41
N LYS A 125 2.16 18.41 -8.23
CA LYS A 125 2.91 18.16 -7.00
C LYS A 125 3.02 16.68 -6.65
N THR A 126 1.92 15.95 -6.79
CA THR A 126 1.82 14.57 -6.31
C THR A 126 2.07 13.52 -7.40
N GLY A 127 2.01 13.90 -8.68
CA GLY A 127 2.02 12.97 -9.82
C GLY A 127 0.69 12.23 -10.01
N LEU A 128 -0.28 12.41 -9.12
CA LEU A 128 -1.53 11.65 -9.04
C LEU A 128 -2.72 12.48 -9.52
N LYS A 129 -3.75 11.81 -10.04
CA LYS A 129 -5.06 12.42 -10.27
C LYS A 129 -5.85 12.48 -8.97
N ILE A 130 -6.81 13.39 -8.84
CA ILE A 130 -7.77 13.35 -7.74
C ILE A 130 -8.68 12.15 -7.97
N ASP A 131 -8.54 11.13 -7.12
CA ASP A 131 -9.25 9.86 -7.23
C ASP A 131 -9.47 9.26 -5.82
N THR A 132 -10.53 8.50 -5.67
CA THR A 132 -10.87 7.82 -4.40
C THR A 132 -9.93 6.68 -4.04
N CYS A 133 -9.13 6.19 -4.96
CA CYS A 133 -8.08 5.22 -4.67
C CYS A 133 -7.11 5.77 -3.60
N PHE A 134 -6.74 7.05 -3.69
CA PHE A 134 -5.78 7.69 -2.78
C PHE A 134 -6.38 8.10 -1.44
N SER A 135 -5.52 8.24 -0.42
CA SER A 135 -5.95 8.38 0.99
C SER A 135 -6.70 9.68 1.30
N ALA A 136 -6.33 10.80 0.67
CA ALA A 136 -6.76 12.14 1.09
C ALA A 136 -8.28 12.34 1.08
N SER A 137 -8.98 11.86 0.04
CA SER A 137 -10.44 12.00 -0.05
C SER A 137 -11.16 11.19 1.05
N LYS A 138 -10.63 10.03 1.42
CA LYS A 138 -11.13 9.20 2.52
C LYS A 138 -10.90 9.85 3.87
N LEU A 139 -9.75 10.49 4.07
CA LEU A 139 -9.46 11.28 5.28
C LEU A 139 -10.40 12.47 5.40
N LYS A 140 -10.58 13.26 4.33
CA LYS A 140 -11.50 14.40 4.33
C LYS A 140 -12.93 13.96 4.67
N TRP A 141 -13.38 12.85 4.08
CA TRP A 141 -14.69 12.27 4.42
C TRP A 141 -14.75 11.91 5.91
N LEU A 142 -13.77 11.18 6.43
CA LEU A 142 -13.77 10.72 7.82
C LEU A 142 -13.73 11.89 8.82
N ILE A 143 -12.96 12.95 8.53
CA ILE A 143 -12.85 14.15 9.35
C ILE A 143 -14.19 14.93 9.34
N SER A 144 -14.88 14.99 8.20
CA SER A 144 -16.17 15.68 8.10
C SER A 144 -17.31 14.92 8.78
N GLU A 145 -17.33 13.58 8.67
CA GLU A 145 -18.39 12.74 9.23
C GLU A 145 -18.21 12.43 10.72
N LYS A 146 -17.00 12.61 11.25
CA LYS A 146 -16.61 12.26 12.62
C LYS A 146 -15.94 13.45 13.33
N PRO A 147 -16.72 14.47 13.78
CA PRO A 147 -16.15 15.67 14.43
C PRO A 147 -15.27 15.35 15.65
N GLU A 148 -15.57 14.25 16.36
CA GLU A 148 -14.76 13.78 17.49
C GLU A 148 -13.34 13.33 17.07
N LEU A 149 -13.20 12.77 15.87
CA LEU A 149 -11.87 12.43 15.31
C LEU A 149 -11.14 13.70 14.86
N ALA A 150 -11.85 14.63 14.22
CA ALA A 150 -11.29 15.94 13.86
C ALA A 150 -10.75 16.67 15.12
N ALA A 151 -11.50 16.69 16.21
CA ALA A 151 -11.06 17.28 17.49
C ALA A 151 -9.78 16.62 18.01
N LYS A 152 -9.72 15.28 18.03
CA LYS A 152 -8.52 14.52 18.47
C LYS A 152 -7.30 14.74 17.57
N LEU A 153 -7.46 14.84 16.26
CA LEU A 153 -6.39 15.19 15.34
C LEU A 153 -5.89 16.62 15.60
N ASN A 154 -6.82 17.53 15.87
CA ASN A 154 -6.53 18.93 16.18
C ASN A 154 -5.90 19.12 17.56
N SER A 155 -6.18 18.32 18.57
CA SER A 155 -5.51 18.34 19.86
C SER A 155 -4.14 17.64 19.84
N GLY A 156 -3.90 16.79 18.83
CA GLY A 156 -2.72 15.95 18.75
C GLY A 156 -2.86 14.62 19.51
N ASP A 157 -4.06 14.26 19.97
CA ASP A 157 -4.33 12.99 20.65
C ASP A 157 -4.53 11.81 19.68
N ALA A 158 -4.73 12.10 18.39
CA ALA A 158 -4.82 11.10 17.35
C ALA A 158 -3.78 11.33 16.25
N LEU A 159 -3.43 10.26 15.55
CA LEU A 159 -2.46 10.20 14.46
C LEU A 159 -3.12 9.61 13.22
N ILE A 160 -2.63 10.02 12.06
CA ILE A 160 -3.01 9.49 10.75
C ILE A 160 -1.87 8.60 10.23
N GLY A 161 -2.19 7.43 9.72
CA GLY A 161 -1.19 6.57 9.10
C GLY A 161 -1.74 5.66 8.04
N THR A 162 -0.91 5.35 7.07
CA THR A 162 -1.04 4.17 6.23
C THR A 162 -0.72 2.92 7.03
N ILE A 163 -0.94 1.76 6.46
CA ILE A 163 -0.78 0.48 7.19
C ILE A 163 0.65 0.29 7.73
N ASP A 164 1.66 0.66 6.96
CA ASP A 164 3.06 0.63 7.40
C ASP A 164 3.29 1.50 8.65
N THR A 165 2.78 2.73 8.63
CA THR A 165 2.88 3.66 9.77
C THR A 165 2.25 3.07 11.02
N TYR A 166 1.06 2.49 10.89
CA TYR A 166 0.35 1.85 11.99
C TYR A 166 1.13 0.66 12.55
N LEU A 167 1.63 -0.22 11.67
CA LEU A 167 2.42 -1.38 12.08
C LEU A 167 3.74 -0.97 12.73
N LEU A 168 4.45 0.02 12.18
CA LEU A 168 5.66 0.57 12.79
C LEU A 168 5.38 1.10 14.21
N TYR A 169 4.30 1.87 14.34
CA TYR A 169 3.91 2.45 15.63
C TYR A 169 3.64 1.37 16.68
N ARG A 170 2.92 0.32 16.32
CA ARG A 170 2.62 -0.82 17.19
C ARG A 170 3.86 -1.66 17.50
N LEU A 171 4.63 -2.04 16.49
CA LEU A 171 5.86 -2.85 16.64
C LEU A 171 6.93 -2.17 17.47
N THR A 172 7.03 -0.84 17.43
CA THR A 172 7.99 -0.05 18.21
C THR A 172 7.43 0.39 19.56
N ARG A 173 6.28 -0.11 19.98
CA ARG A 173 5.60 0.28 21.23
C ARG A 173 5.42 1.80 21.34
N GLN A 174 4.84 2.42 20.28
CA GLN A 174 4.53 3.85 20.13
C GLN A 174 5.76 4.78 20.14
N ARG A 175 6.97 4.27 19.86
CA ARG A 175 8.20 5.09 19.84
C ARG A 175 8.49 5.73 18.49
N VAL A 176 8.06 5.09 17.38
CA VAL A 176 8.35 5.56 16.02
C VAL A 176 7.04 5.82 15.28
N PHE A 177 6.83 7.07 14.94
CA PHE A 177 5.74 7.52 14.09
C PHE A 177 6.31 7.99 12.74
N ALA A 178 6.46 7.05 11.81
CA ALA A 178 7.10 7.26 10.53
C ALA A 178 6.43 6.43 9.43
N THR A 179 6.68 6.83 8.18
CA THR A 179 6.34 6.13 6.95
C THR A 179 7.52 6.23 5.98
N ASP A 180 7.46 5.53 4.86
CA ASP A 180 8.44 5.72 3.79
C ASP A 180 7.91 6.61 2.65
N HIS A 181 8.81 7.07 1.78
CA HIS A 181 8.45 7.91 0.64
C HIS A 181 7.47 7.23 -0.31
N THR A 182 7.55 5.90 -0.46
CA THR A 182 6.68 5.18 -1.40
C THR A 182 5.23 5.14 -0.91
N ASN A 183 5.00 4.94 0.38
CA ASN A 183 3.67 5.01 0.99
C ASN A 183 3.17 6.45 1.07
N ALA A 184 4.00 7.41 1.53
CA ALA A 184 3.63 8.82 1.60
C ALA A 184 3.17 9.36 0.24
N SER A 185 3.87 9.01 -0.84
CA SER A 185 3.53 9.44 -2.21
C SER A 185 2.15 8.99 -2.70
N ARG A 186 1.57 7.95 -2.07
CA ARG A 186 0.27 7.41 -2.44
C ARG A 186 -0.92 8.03 -1.70
N THR A 187 -0.65 8.93 -0.78
CA THR A 187 -1.70 9.55 0.04
C THR A 187 -2.47 10.68 -0.66
N LEU A 188 -1.96 11.21 -1.76
CA LEU A 188 -2.39 12.44 -2.42
C LEU A 188 -2.09 13.72 -1.58
N LEU A 189 -1.28 13.62 -0.52
CA LEU A 189 -0.92 14.74 0.37
C LEU A 189 0.56 15.11 0.27
N PHE A 190 1.34 14.35 -0.48
CA PHE A 190 2.80 14.43 -0.50
C PHE A 190 3.33 14.99 -1.81
N ASP A 191 4.16 16.03 -1.73
CA ASP A 191 4.89 16.60 -2.87
C ASP A 191 6.08 15.69 -3.20
N ILE A 192 5.99 14.96 -4.31
CA ILE A 192 7.00 13.96 -4.70
C ILE A 192 8.26 14.59 -5.31
N GLN A 193 8.25 15.89 -5.60
CA GLN A 193 9.43 16.61 -6.06
C GLN A 193 10.20 17.22 -4.88
N LYS A 194 9.47 17.76 -3.88
CA LYS A 194 10.06 18.34 -2.67
C LYS A 194 10.29 17.32 -1.55
N LEU A 195 9.80 16.11 -1.73
CA LEU A 195 9.89 15.00 -0.78
C LEU A 195 9.37 15.37 0.62
N ARG A 196 8.21 16.03 0.69
CA ARG A 196 7.57 16.46 1.93
C ARG A 196 6.04 16.52 1.80
N TRP A 197 5.38 16.51 2.93
CA TRP A 197 3.94 16.82 2.99
C TRP A 197 3.70 18.22 2.44
N ASP A 198 2.69 18.38 1.57
CA ASP A 198 2.35 19.69 0.99
C ASP A 198 1.26 20.36 1.81
N GLU A 199 1.58 21.49 2.44
CA GLU A 199 0.69 22.23 3.33
C GLU A 199 -0.62 22.62 2.63
N ALA A 200 -0.55 23.14 1.41
CA ALA A 200 -1.73 23.60 0.68
C ALA A 200 -2.64 22.44 0.26
N ILE A 201 -2.07 21.25 -0.03
CA ILE A 201 -2.88 20.07 -0.31
C ILE A 201 -3.46 19.50 0.98
N CYS A 202 -2.70 19.46 2.08
CA CYS A 202 -3.23 19.05 3.38
C CYS A 202 -4.40 19.93 3.81
N GLU A 203 -4.29 21.25 3.61
CA GLU A 203 -5.36 22.22 3.86
C GLU A 203 -6.58 21.98 2.95
N LEU A 204 -6.37 21.70 1.66
CA LEU A 204 -7.44 21.38 0.70
C LEU A 204 -8.27 20.15 1.14
N PHE A 205 -7.65 19.21 1.81
CA PHE A 205 -8.29 17.99 2.31
C PHE A 205 -8.62 18.04 3.80
N ASP A 206 -8.49 19.19 4.48
CA ASP A 206 -8.73 19.40 5.92
C ASP A 206 -7.90 18.47 6.82
N VAL A 207 -6.71 18.06 6.35
CA VAL A 207 -5.81 17.15 7.06
C VAL A 207 -4.77 17.95 7.86
N PRO A 208 -4.77 17.85 9.21
CA PRO A 208 -3.74 18.52 10.01
C PRO A 208 -2.36 17.90 9.76
N ILE A 209 -1.45 18.66 9.17
CA ILE A 209 -0.09 18.17 8.81
C ILE A 209 0.67 17.60 10.00
N ARG A 210 0.43 18.13 11.21
CA ARG A 210 1.04 17.63 12.47
C ARG A 210 0.57 16.22 12.88
N ALA A 211 -0.51 15.73 12.29
CA ALA A 211 -1.02 14.40 12.50
C ALA A 211 -0.46 13.37 11.50
N LEU A 212 0.37 13.81 10.54
CA LEU A 212 1.03 12.96 9.57
C LEU A 212 2.41 12.51 10.07
N PRO A 213 2.89 11.31 9.66
CA PRO A 213 4.15 10.75 10.13
C PRO A 213 5.38 11.45 9.52
N GLU A 214 6.53 11.29 10.17
CA GLU A 214 7.83 11.56 9.55
C GLU A 214 8.03 10.66 8.33
N VAL A 215 8.57 11.21 7.24
CA VAL A 215 8.83 10.45 6.02
C VAL A 215 10.31 10.14 5.91
N ARG A 216 10.64 8.87 5.71
CA ARG A 216 12.02 8.37 5.61
C ARG A 216 12.25 7.63 4.29
N GLU A 217 13.51 7.41 3.96
CA GLU A 217 13.87 6.50 2.85
C GLU A 217 13.47 5.06 3.17
N SER A 218 13.08 4.30 2.17
CA SER A 218 12.60 2.92 2.35
C SER A 218 13.61 2.00 3.05
N ALA A 219 14.90 2.25 2.89
CA ALA A 219 15.99 1.50 3.52
C ALA A 219 16.52 2.16 4.81
N ALA A 220 15.79 3.11 5.39
CA ALA A 220 16.18 3.71 6.66
C ALA A 220 15.98 2.75 7.85
N ARG A 221 16.61 3.06 8.97
CA ARG A 221 16.31 2.40 10.24
C ARG A 221 15.06 3.02 10.86
N PHE A 222 13.99 2.22 10.97
CA PHE A 222 12.69 2.64 11.50
C PHE A 222 12.49 2.30 12.99
N GLY A 223 13.57 2.10 13.73
CA GLY A 223 13.53 1.73 15.13
C GLY A 223 13.89 0.26 15.37
N GLU A 224 13.49 -0.24 16.53
CA GLU A 224 13.73 -1.61 16.96
C GLU A 224 12.44 -2.24 17.47
N THR A 225 12.34 -3.56 17.33
CA THR A 225 11.20 -4.33 17.81
C THR A 225 11.63 -5.70 18.31
N ASP A 226 11.00 -6.15 19.39
CA ASP A 226 10.99 -7.54 19.83
C ASP A 226 9.71 -8.26 19.40
N ALA A 227 8.93 -7.64 18.47
CA ALA A 227 7.64 -8.13 18.00
C ALA A 227 6.69 -8.50 19.16
N ASP A 228 6.59 -7.59 20.16
CA ASP A 228 5.78 -7.72 21.37
C ASP A 228 6.22 -8.91 22.28
N GLY A 229 7.52 -9.21 22.28
CA GLY A 229 8.11 -10.29 23.06
C GLY A 229 8.19 -11.64 22.33
N LEU A 230 7.82 -11.70 21.05
CA LEU A 230 7.91 -12.93 20.24
C LEU A 230 9.34 -13.22 19.75
N LEU A 231 10.22 -12.22 19.77
CA LEU A 231 11.64 -12.39 19.48
C LEU A 231 12.46 -12.35 20.78
N PRO A 232 13.51 -13.16 20.90
CA PRO A 232 14.33 -13.21 22.13
C PRO A 232 15.10 -11.91 22.39
N ASN A 233 15.37 -11.14 21.35
CA ASN A 233 16.05 -9.84 21.41
C ASN A 233 15.36 -8.86 20.47
N ALA A 234 15.43 -7.57 20.79
CA ALA A 234 15.01 -6.53 19.86
C ALA A 234 15.91 -6.53 18.62
N VAL A 235 15.29 -6.45 17.44
CA VAL A 235 15.97 -6.36 16.15
C VAL A 235 15.61 -5.04 15.46
N PRO A 236 16.50 -4.46 14.64
CA PRO A 236 16.17 -3.25 13.90
C PRO A 236 15.12 -3.52 12.83
N ILE A 237 14.20 -2.56 12.65
CA ILE A 237 13.34 -2.49 11.47
C ILE A 237 14.14 -1.76 10.40
N ILE A 238 14.54 -2.49 9.36
CA ILE A 238 15.56 -2.07 8.37
C ILE A 238 14.99 -1.69 7.01
N GLY A 239 13.68 -1.78 6.84
CA GLY A 239 13.04 -1.40 5.58
C GLY A 239 11.53 -1.36 5.67
N VAL A 240 10.97 -0.35 4.99
CA VAL A 240 9.54 -0.17 4.78
C VAL A 240 9.32 0.28 3.34
N MET A 241 8.45 -0.39 2.61
CA MET A 241 8.16 -0.05 1.22
C MET A 241 6.77 -0.52 0.81
N GLY A 242 6.04 0.30 0.05
CA GLY A 242 4.77 -0.10 -0.55
C GLY A 242 4.94 -1.31 -1.48
N ASP A 243 3.95 -2.20 -1.51
CA ASP A 243 3.99 -3.51 -2.18
C ASP A 243 4.40 -3.46 -3.66
N SER A 244 3.84 -2.55 -4.44
CA SER A 244 4.16 -2.44 -5.86
C SER A 244 5.56 -1.89 -6.11
N GLN A 245 6.04 -0.98 -5.27
CA GLN A 245 7.41 -0.46 -5.33
C GLN A 245 8.41 -1.53 -4.86
N ALA A 246 8.09 -2.26 -3.81
CA ALA A 246 8.88 -3.41 -3.36
C ALA A 246 9.03 -4.46 -4.47
N SER A 247 7.94 -4.74 -5.19
CA SER A 247 7.95 -5.62 -6.36
C SER A 247 8.84 -5.09 -7.49
N LEU A 248 8.76 -3.79 -7.81
CA LEU A 248 9.61 -3.14 -8.82
C LEU A 248 11.09 -3.27 -8.46
N PHE A 249 11.42 -3.03 -7.19
CA PHE A 249 12.78 -3.15 -6.68
C PHE A 249 13.28 -4.61 -6.71
N ALA A 250 12.47 -5.55 -6.25
CA ALA A 250 12.79 -6.98 -6.22
C ALA A 250 13.00 -7.58 -7.61
N GLN A 251 12.25 -7.09 -8.62
CA GLN A 251 12.44 -7.45 -10.03
C GLN A 251 13.67 -6.77 -10.66
N ARG A 252 14.49 -6.06 -9.86
CA ARG A 252 15.72 -5.37 -10.30
C ARG A 252 15.47 -4.35 -11.42
N CYS A 253 14.31 -3.72 -11.44
CA CYS A 253 13.98 -2.65 -12.39
C CYS A 253 14.70 -1.34 -12.05
N TYR A 254 16.02 -1.37 -11.86
CA TYR A 254 16.84 -0.24 -11.41
C TYR A 254 17.16 0.76 -12.52
N LYS A 255 17.11 0.32 -13.77
CA LYS A 255 17.45 1.17 -14.92
C LYS A 255 16.20 1.81 -15.51
N PRO A 256 16.25 3.08 -15.94
CA PRO A 256 15.18 3.69 -16.72
C PRO A 256 14.82 2.81 -17.94
N GLY A 257 13.52 2.69 -18.22
CA GLY A 257 13.00 1.83 -19.30
C GLY A 257 12.72 0.38 -18.88
N THR A 258 13.10 -0.03 -17.65
CA THR A 258 12.72 -1.34 -17.12
C THR A 258 11.40 -1.27 -16.36
N ALA A 259 10.58 -2.31 -16.46
CA ALA A 259 9.25 -2.34 -15.87
C ALA A 259 8.96 -3.68 -15.19
N LYS A 260 8.07 -3.63 -14.19
CA LYS A 260 7.42 -4.82 -13.64
C LYS A 260 5.94 -4.80 -13.99
N ALA A 261 5.35 -5.96 -14.19
CA ALA A 261 3.91 -6.15 -14.23
C ALA A 261 3.51 -7.17 -13.18
N THR A 262 2.52 -6.83 -12.37
CA THR A 262 1.90 -7.75 -11.40
C THR A 262 0.53 -8.10 -11.91
N PHE A 263 0.33 -9.36 -12.26
CA PHE A 263 -0.93 -9.90 -12.72
C PHE A 263 -1.67 -10.53 -11.53
N GLY A 264 -2.90 -10.10 -11.32
CA GLY A 264 -3.79 -10.60 -10.29
C GLY A 264 -5.23 -10.31 -10.72
N THR A 265 -6.14 -10.06 -9.78
CA THR A 265 -7.51 -9.60 -10.05
C THR A 265 -7.51 -8.44 -11.03
N GLY A 266 -6.67 -7.42 -10.77
CA GLY A 266 -6.23 -6.41 -11.73
C GLY A 266 -4.76 -6.58 -12.08
N THR A 267 -4.24 -5.73 -12.96
CA THR A 267 -2.82 -5.68 -13.31
C THR A 267 -2.25 -4.30 -12.99
N SER A 268 -1.12 -4.26 -12.29
CA SER A 268 -0.34 -3.04 -12.02
C SER A 268 0.98 -3.12 -12.78
N VAL A 269 1.23 -2.13 -13.63
CA VAL A 269 2.49 -1.99 -14.36
C VAL A 269 3.22 -0.75 -13.85
N LEU A 270 4.46 -0.92 -13.37
CA LEU A 270 5.34 0.19 -13.02
C LEU A 270 6.55 0.20 -13.97
N LEU A 271 6.76 1.34 -14.62
CA LEU A 271 7.89 1.59 -15.51
C LEU A 271 8.82 2.61 -14.86
N ASN A 272 10.05 2.21 -14.54
CA ASN A 272 11.08 3.14 -14.07
C ASN A 272 11.41 4.17 -15.15
N ILE A 273 11.27 5.47 -14.82
CA ILE A 273 11.55 6.59 -15.75
C ILE A 273 12.79 7.41 -15.34
N GLY A 274 13.52 6.96 -14.32
CA GLY A 274 14.74 7.61 -13.83
C GLY A 274 14.48 8.71 -12.82
N HIS A 275 15.38 9.70 -12.78
CA HIS A 275 15.41 10.71 -11.74
C HIS A 275 14.66 12.02 -12.10
N ASP A 276 14.35 12.21 -13.38
CA ASP A 276 13.69 13.42 -13.85
C ASP A 276 12.18 13.29 -13.69
N PHE A 277 11.60 14.19 -12.88
CA PHE A 277 10.15 14.27 -12.74
C PHE A 277 9.50 14.67 -14.06
N ARG A 278 8.52 13.91 -14.47
CA ARG A 278 7.66 14.24 -15.61
C ARG A 278 6.29 13.61 -15.46
N LEU A 279 5.29 14.27 -15.95
CA LEU A 279 3.92 13.77 -16.00
C LEU A 279 3.68 13.04 -17.32
N SER A 280 2.93 11.95 -17.27
CA SER A 280 2.52 11.22 -18.45
C SER A 280 1.45 12.00 -19.23
N GLU A 281 1.63 12.14 -20.54
CA GLU A 281 0.63 12.69 -21.46
C GLU A 281 -0.45 11.66 -21.84
N ARG A 282 -0.21 10.37 -21.56
CA ARG A 282 -1.06 9.24 -21.97
C ARG A 282 -1.86 8.62 -20.83
N GLY A 283 -2.09 9.37 -19.73
CA GLY A 283 -2.99 8.95 -18.66
C GLY A 283 -2.38 8.13 -17.53
N ALA A 284 -1.15 7.63 -17.65
CA ALA A 284 -0.45 7.00 -16.54
C ALA A 284 -0.20 8.02 -15.40
N ILE A 285 -0.17 7.56 -14.17
CA ILE A 285 0.23 8.40 -13.04
C ILE A 285 1.75 8.37 -12.87
N THR A 286 2.30 9.44 -12.30
CA THR A 286 3.71 9.50 -11.91
C THR A 286 3.81 9.19 -10.41
N ALA A 287 4.59 8.19 -10.06
CA ALA A 287 4.80 7.75 -8.69
C ALA A 287 6.28 7.83 -8.31
N LEU A 288 6.59 7.86 -7.03
CA LEU A 288 7.92 7.55 -6.54
C LEU A 288 8.12 6.04 -6.61
N ALA A 289 9.19 5.60 -7.27
CA ALA A 289 9.66 4.22 -7.20
C ALA A 289 10.38 3.97 -5.87
N TRP A 290 11.32 4.85 -5.53
CA TRP A 290 12.03 4.93 -4.23
C TRP A 290 12.79 6.25 -4.13
N VAL A 291 13.30 6.54 -2.93
CA VAL A 291 14.28 7.60 -2.68
C VAL A 291 15.53 6.97 -2.08
N GLN A 292 16.69 7.32 -2.58
CA GLN A 292 17.98 6.82 -2.10
C GLN A 292 18.99 7.96 -2.03
N ASN A 293 19.59 8.17 -0.85
CA ASN A 293 20.52 9.28 -0.59
C ASN A 293 19.94 10.65 -0.99
N GLY A 294 18.68 10.88 -0.65
CA GLY A 294 17.93 12.10 -0.97
C GLY A 294 17.55 12.26 -2.46
N LYS A 295 17.87 11.29 -3.31
CA LYS A 295 17.56 11.33 -4.75
C LYS A 295 16.35 10.47 -5.07
N PRO A 296 15.26 11.06 -5.61
CA PRO A 296 14.10 10.30 -6.04
C PRO A 296 14.38 9.54 -7.34
N THR A 297 13.79 8.37 -7.45
CA THR A 297 13.56 7.66 -8.70
C THR A 297 12.07 7.63 -8.94
N TYR A 298 11.63 8.02 -10.13
CA TYR A 298 10.22 8.06 -10.51
C TYR A 298 9.83 6.85 -11.36
N ALA A 299 8.55 6.54 -11.34
CA ALA A 299 7.95 5.53 -12.22
C ALA A 299 6.64 6.04 -12.81
N PHE A 300 6.33 5.63 -14.03
CA PHE A 300 4.96 5.66 -14.51
C PHE A 300 4.23 4.43 -14.02
N GLU A 301 3.02 4.61 -13.51
CA GLU A 301 2.14 3.51 -13.11
C GLU A 301 0.87 3.51 -13.95
N GLY A 302 0.58 2.35 -14.54
CA GLY A 302 -0.67 2.03 -15.20
C GLY A 302 -1.41 0.95 -14.42
N LEU A 303 -2.71 1.12 -14.24
CA LEU A 303 -3.58 0.16 -13.57
C LEU A 303 -4.61 -0.36 -14.56
N ILE A 304 -4.77 -1.68 -14.63
CA ILE A 304 -5.84 -2.38 -15.33
C ILE A 304 -6.70 -3.00 -14.23
N ASN A 305 -7.90 -2.46 -14.01
CA ASN A 305 -8.74 -2.82 -12.88
C ASN A 305 -9.23 -4.27 -12.93
N PHE A 306 -9.45 -4.80 -14.14
CA PHE A 306 -9.94 -6.16 -14.35
C PHE A 306 -9.01 -6.90 -15.32
N SER A 307 -8.28 -7.85 -14.80
CA SER A 307 -7.37 -8.73 -15.52
C SER A 307 -7.78 -10.18 -15.30
N ALA A 308 -7.23 -10.90 -14.33
CA ALA A 308 -7.69 -12.25 -13.99
C ALA A 308 -9.16 -12.29 -13.53
N ALA A 309 -9.67 -11.20 -12.93
CA ALA A 309 -11.10 -11.09 -12.65
C ALA A 309 -12.01 -11.21 -13.88
N THR A 310 -11.50 -10.83 -15.07
CA THR A 310 -12.23 -11.02 -16.33
C THR A 310 -12.35 -12.50 -16.67
N LEU A 311 -11.30 -13.29 -16.43
CA LEU A 311 -11.35 -14.76 -16.64
C LEU A 311 -12.32 -15.43 -15.68
N GLU A 312 -12.32 -15.00 -14.41
CA GLU A 312 -13.29 -15.45 -13.42
C GLU A 312 -14.74 -15.09 -13.82
N TRP A 313 -14.93 -13.91 -14.41
CA TRP A 313 -16.23 -13.50 -14.94
C TRP A 313 -16.66 -14.34 -16.13
N LEU A 314 -15.76 -14.65 -17.08
CA LEU A 314 -16.03 -15.56 -18.19
C LEU A 314 -16.45 -16.95 -17.71
N LYS A 315 -15.81 -17.45 -16.64
CA LYS A 315 -16.14 -18.72 -16.01
C LYS A 315 -17.48 -18.65 -15.27
N ASN A 316 -17.62 -17.74 -14.32
CA ASN A 316 -18.69 -17.78 -13.32
C ASN A 316 -19.99 -17.14 -13.80
N GLN A 317 -19.94 -16.17 -14.73
CA GLN A 317 -21.11 -15.44 -15.21
C GLN A 317 -21.54 -15.85 -16.61
N LEU A 318 -20.59 -16.14 -17.51
CA LEU A 318 -20.90 -16.55 -18.88
C LEU A 318 -20.82 -18.06 -19.12
N GLY A 319 -20.14 -18.82 -18.23
CA GLY A 319 -19.97 -20.26 -18.41
C GLY A 319 -19.18 -20.65 -19.66
N LEU A 320 -18.34 -19.74 -20.21
CA LEU A 320 -17.57 -19.97 -21.43
C LEU A 320 -16.31 -20.79 -21.20
N ILE A 321 -15.84 -20.87 -19.97
CA ILE A 321 -14.73 -21.71 -19.52
C ILE A 321 -15.15 -22.44 -18.24
N HIS A 322 -14.66 -23.66 -18.05
CA HIS A 322 -15.01 -24.48 -16.87
C HIS A 322 -13.93 -24.42 -15.80
N ASP A 323 -12.67 -24.30 -16.21
CA ASP A 323 -11.51 -24.14 -15.33
C ASP A 323 -10.57 -23.06 -15.87
N ILE A 324 -10.00 -22.26 -14.96
CA ILE A 324 -8.99 -21.26 -15.35
C ILE A 324 -7.76 -21.89 -16.00
N ASN A 325 -7.40 -23.09 -15.61
CA ASN A 325 -6.26 -23.83 -16.17
C ASN A 325 -6.43 -24.23 -17.66
N GLU A 326 -7.65 -24.23 -18.19
CA GLU A 326 -7.87 -24.51 -19.62
C GLU A 326 -7.64 -23.31 -20.54
N VAL A 327 -7.56 -22.08 -19.97
CA VAL A 327 -7.48 -20.83 -20.74
C VAL A 327 -6.27 -20.81 -21.68
N GLU A 328 -5.12 -21.28 -21.20
CA GLU A 328 -3.90 -21.31 -22.03
C GLU A 328 -4.07 -22.25 -23.24
N SER A 329 -4.63 -23.44 -23.03
CA SER A 329 -4.84 -24.41 -24.11
C SER A 329 -5.89 -23.93 -25.11
N LEU A 330 -6.96 -23.30 -24.65
CA LEU A 330 -7.97 -22.68 -25.52
C LEU A 330 -7.40 -21.54 -26.35
N ALA A 331 -6.63 -20.64 -25.72
CA ALA A 331 -6.02 -19.49 -26.40
C ALA A 331 -4.96 -19.90 -27.44
N THR A 332 -4.15 -20.93 -27.13
CA THR A 332 -3.12 -21.43 -28.05
C THR A 332 -3.70 -22.35 -29.13
N GLY A 333 -4.92 -22.83 -28.96
CA GLY A 333 -5.63 -23.68 -29.92
C GLY A 333 -6.19 -22.94 -31.15
N VAL A 334 -6.13 -21.60 -31.13
CA VAL A 334 -6.61 -20.75 -32.25
C VAL A 334 -5.49 -19.93 -32.87
N PRO A 335 -5.47 -19.68 -34.19
CA PRO A 335 -4.37 -18.93 -34.82
C PRO A 335 -4.35 -17.44 -34.46
N ASP A 336 -5.51 -16.87 -34.18
CA ASP A 336 -5.69 -15.47 -33.77
C ASP A 336 -7.01 -15.28 -33.04
N ASN A 337 -7.34 -14.06 -32.66
CA ASN A 337 -8.58 -13.73 -31.94
C ASN A 337 -9.82 -13.57 -32.84
N GLY A 338 -9.73 -13.82 -34.15
CA GLY A 338 -10.83 -13.66 -35.08
C GLY A 338 -11.42 -12.24 -35.17
N GLY A 339 -10.66 -11.22 -34.75
CA GLY A 339 -11.12 -9.82 -34.65
C GLY A 339 -12.01 -9.55 -33.43
N VAL A 340 -12.13 -10.48 -32.48
CA VAL A 340 -12.92 -10.30 -31.26
C VAL A 340 -12.05 -9.70 -30.13
N TYR A 341 -12.54 -8.63 -29.52
CA TYR A 341 -11.89 -7.95 -28.40
C TYR A 341 -12.89 -7.75 -27.28
N LEU A 342 -12.44 -8.00 -26.03
CA LEU A 342 -13.19 -7.70 -24.82
C LEU A 342 -12.51 -6.56 -24.07
N VAL A 343 -13.24 -5.46 -23.85
CA VAL A 343 -12.79 -4.36 -22.97
C VAL A 343 -13.43 -4.56 -21.59
N PRO A 344 -12.68 -4.95 -20.56
CA PRO A 344 -13.25 -5.27 -19.25
C PRO A 344 -13.51 -4.01 -18.42
N ALA A 345 -14.41 -3.16 -18.88
CA ALA A 345 -14.77 -1.88 -18.25
C ALA A 345 -15.92 -2.02 -17.24
N PHE A 346 -15.91 -3.07 -16.43
CA PHE A 346 -16.99 -3.39 -15.46
C PHE A 346 -17.21 -2.33 -14.39
N ALA A 347 -16.24 -1.45 -14.15
CA ALA A 347 -16.35 -0.32 -13.22
C ALA A 347 -16.28 1.05 -13.92
N GLY A 348 -16.41 1.10 -15.23
CA GLY A 348 -16.22 2.28 -16.08
C GLY A 348 -14.82 2.34 -16.70
N LEU A 349 -14.63 3.26 -17.63
CA LEU A 349 -13.36 3.52 -18.32
C LEU A 349 -12.65 4.72 -17.70
#